data_c99a4b9482f8012b798f8e653798fef6
#
_entry.id   c99a4b9482f8012b798f8e653798fef6
#
_cell.length_a   1.000
_cell.length_b   1.000
_cell.length_c   1.000
_cell.angle_alpha   90.00
_cell.angle_beta   90.00
_cell.angle_gamma   90.00
#
_symmetry.space_group_name_H-M   'P 1'
#
loop_
_entity.id
_entity.type
_entity.pdbx_description
1 polymer ?
#
loop_
_entity_poly.entity_id
_entity_poly.type
_entity_poly.pdbx_seq_one_letter_code
_entity_poly.pdbx_strand_id
1 'polypeptide(L)'
;FAAIADHGGFTRAAEVVNRTQSAVSMQMKRLEEDVLQCALFKREGRSVSLTPEGVLLLGYARRILKLHSEVFNTLRKPQMVGTVKIGSPDDYVMRFLPGVLMRFAQDYPLIDVEVHCEPSSQLLQRNDLDLTIVTRQPGNEIGQLLRHERFVWMVAQGFSTHEQTPLPLAMFNTDCFCRTWACNALDIQQR
;
A
#
# COMPACT_ATOMS: atom_id res chain seq x y z
N PHE A 1 18.20 11.91 0.03
CA PHE A 1 17.20 12.72 -0.66
C PHE A 1 15.81 12.06 -0.58
N ALA A 2 15.60 10.86 -1.16
CA ALA A 2 14.29 10.19 -1.21
C ALA A 2 13.64 10.07 0.19
N ALA A 3 14.39 9.66 1.21
CA ALA A 3 13.87 9.56 2.57
C ALA A 3 13.33 10.89 3.12
N ILE A 4 13.94 12.05 2.77
CA ILE A 4 13.43 13.36 3.18
C ILE A 4 12.08 13.64 2.51
N ALA A 5 11.96 13.31 1.23
CA ALA A 5 10.74 13.49 0.46
C ALA A 5 9.60 12.58 0.98
N ASP A 6 9.91 11.33 1.30
CA ASP A 6 8.91 10.35 1.74
C ASP A 6 8.42 10.59 3.19
N HIS A 7 9.29 11.13 4.06
CA HIS A 7 8.96 11.36 5.48
C HIS A 7 8.70 12.83 5.85
N GLY A 8 8.75 13.73 4.86
CA GLY A 8 8.38 15.14 5.01
C GLY A 8 9.33 15.96 5.89
N GLY A 9 10.57 15.48 6.13
CA GLY A 9 11.52 16.24 6.95
C GLY A 9 12.85 15.54 7.21
N PHE A 10 13.85 16.35 7.54
CA PHE A 10 15.24 15.91 7.72
C PHE A 10 15.44 15.02 8.96
N THR A 11 14.74 15.30 10.06
CA THR A 11 14.88 14.53 11.30
C THR A 11 14.38 13.10 11.13
N ARG A 12 13.15 12.93 10.63
CA ARG A 12 12.59 11.60 10.38
C ARG A 12 13.39 10.82 9.32
N ALA A 13 13.82 11.51 8.27
CA ALA A 13 14.68 10.89 7.27
C ALA A 13 16.00 10.39 7.86
N ALA A 14 16.61 11.15 8.78
CA ALA A 14 17.85 10.78 9.43
C ALA A 14 17.71 9.48 10.26
N GLU A 15 16.61 9.36 11.00
CA GLU A 15 16.26 8.14 11.74
C GLU A 15 16.15 6.92 10.80
N VAL A 16 15.41 7.06 9.71
CA VAL A 16 15.20 5.97 8.73
C VAL A 16 16.50 5.52 8.07
N VAL A 17 17.42 6.45 7.76
CA VAL A 17 18.70 6.10 7.13
C VAL A 17 19.82 5.83 8.13
N ASN A 18 19.53 5.76 9.43
CA ASN A 18 20.50 5.55 10.52
C ASN A 18 21.68 6.55 10.47
N ARG A 19 21.36 7.83 10.33
CA ARG A 19 22.32 8.94 10.32
C ARG A 19 21.87 10.06 11.25
N THR A 20 22.77 10.99 11.56
CA THR A 20 22.41 12.21 12.26
C THR A 20 21.70 13.19 11.33
N GLN A 21 20.82 14.01 11.85
CA GLN A 21 20.11 15.05 11.07
C GLN A 21 21.11 16.04 10.45
N SER A 22 22.19 16.38 11.15
CA SER A 22 23.27 17.24 10.62
C SER A 22 23.99 16.61 9.43
N ALA A 23 24.28 15.31 9.48
CA ALA A 23 24.90 14.60 8.37
C ALA A 23 23.98 14.55 7.14
N VAL A 24 22.69 14.29 7.34
CA VAL A 24 21.70 14.30 6.25
C VAL A 24 21.55 15.69 5.65
N SER A 25 21.52 16.74 6.48
CA SER A 25 21.45 18.12 6.00
C SER A 25 22.69 18.53 5.20
N MET A 26 23.87 18.15 5.68
CA MET A 26 25.12 18.45 4.98
C MET A 26 25.22 17.72 3.63
N GLN A 27 24.84 16.45 3.59
CA GLN A 27 24.81 15.68 2.34
C GLN A 27 23.79 16.27 1.35
N MET A 28 22.66 16.73 1.82
CA MET A 28 21.65 17.34 0.96
C MET A 28 22.13 18.69 0.42
N LYS A 29 22.72 19.55 1.27
CA LYS A 29 23.32 20.80 0.85
C LYS A 29 24.38 20.57 -0.24
N ARG A 30 25.27 19.59 -0.05
CA ARG A 30 26.28 19.24 -1.06
C ARG A 30 25.63 18.77 -2.36
N LEU A 31 24.57 17.98 -2.31
CA LEU A 31 23.86 17.53 -3.51
C LEU A 31 23.25 18.71 -4.28
N GLU A 32 22.63 19.66 -3.57
CA GLU A 32 21.99 20.82 -4.16
C GLU A 32 23.00 21.84 -4.69
N GLU A 33 24.05 22.17 -3.94
CA GLU A 33 24.98 23.26 -4.25
C GLU A 33 26.15 22.80 -5.13
N ASP A 34 26.80 21.65 -4.80
CA ASP A 34 28.02 21.22 -5.47
C ASP A 34 27.75 20.34 -6.69
N VAL A 35 26.71 19.50 -6.64
CA VAL A 35 26.48 18.48 -7.66
C VAL A 35 25.45 18.93 -8.68
N LEU A 36 24.27 19.34 -8.23
CA LEU A 36 23.15 19.63 -9.12
C LEU A 36 22.95 21.13 -9.38
N GLN A 37 23.53 21.99 -8.54
CA GLN A 37 23.44 23.45 -8.62
C GLN A 37 21.98 23.97 -8.71
N CYS A 38 21.07 23.27 -8.06
CA CYS A 38 19.67 23.64 -7.95
C CYS A 38 19.09 23.18 -6.60
N ALA A 39 18.12 23.93 -6.09
CA ALA A 39 17.41 23.57 -4.89
C ALA A 39 16.43 22.44 -5.18
N LEU A 40 16.42 21.40 -4.35
CA LEU A 40 15.52 20.26 -4.43
C LEU A 40 14.36 20.36 -3.44
N PHE A 41 14.59 21.11 -2.36
CA PHE A 41 13.60 21.37 -1.34
C PHE A 41 13.38 22.86 -1.14
N LYS A 42 12.13 23.22 -0.85
CA LYS A 42 11.76 24.53 -0.35
C LYS A 42 11.21 24.39 1.08
N ARG A 43 11.53 25.40 1.91
CA ARG A 43 11.04 25.47 3.30
C ARG A 43 9.85 26.43 3.35
N GLU A 44 8.71 25.92 3.82
CA GLU A 44 7.50 26.68 4.06
C GLU A 44 7.20 26.62 5.57
N GLY A 45 7.76 27.54 6.33
CA GLY A 45 7.68 27.51 7.80
C GLY A 45 8.36 26.29 8.41
N ARG A 46 7.58 25.39 9.01
CA ARG A 46 8.08 24.12 9.60
C ARG A 46 8.03 22.94 8.65
N SER A 47 7.43 23.08 7.47
CA SER A 47 7.33 22.01 6.48
C SER A 47 8.43 22.10 5.44
N VAL A 48 8.77 20.93 4.88
CA VAL A 48 9.71 20.78 3.78
C VAL A 48 8.93 20.18 2.62
N SER A 49 8.92 20.87 1.47
CA SER A 49 8.27 20.42 0.25
C SER A 49 9.29 20.38 -0.90
N LEU A 50 9.00 19.56 -1.91
CA LEU A 50 9.85 19.46 -3.09
C LEU A 50 9.69 20.69 -4.01
N THR A 51 10.79 21.09 -4.65
CA THR A 51 10.76 21.96 -5.82
C THR A 51 10.35 21.17 -7.07
N PRO A 52 10.07 21.80 -8.22
CA PRO A 52 9.88 21.08 -9.49
C PRO A 52 11.06 20.17 -9.84
N GLU A 53 12.29 20.63 -9.63
CA GLU A 53 13.53 19.85 -9.81
C GLU A 53 13.59 18.67 -8.84
N GLY A 54 13.17 18.89 -7.59
CA GLY A 54 13.05 17.84 -6.57
C GLY A 54 12.04 16.76 -6.96
N VAL A 55 10.89 17.13 -7.51
CA VAL A 55 9.89 16.16 -8.01
C VAL A 55 10.47 15.33 -9.16
N LEU A 56 11.16 15.99 -10.11
CA LEU A 56 11.83 15.31 -11.21
C LEU A 56 12.88 14.32 -10.69
N LEU A 57 13.76 14.79 -9.81
CA LEU A 57 14.81 13.94 -9.23
C LEU A 57 14.23 12.77 -8.43
N LEU A 58 13.10 12.94 -7.74
CA LEU A 58 12.49 11.87 -6.95
C LEU A 58 12.10 10.66 -7.82
N GLY A 59 11.59 10.91 -9.02
CA GLY A 59 11.30 9.86 -9.99
C GLY A 59 12.54 9.05 -10.37
N TYR A 60 13.64 9.73 -10.68
CA TYR A 60 14.92 9.08 -10.99
C TYR A 60 15.55 8.40 -9.77
N ALA A 61 15.54 9.04 -8.61
CA ALA A 61 16.08 8.49 -7.37
C ALA A 61 15.41 7.16 -7.00
N ARG A 62 14.10 7.07 -7.11
CA ARG A 62 13.35 5.82 -6.87
C ARG A 62 13.74 4.72 -7.87
N ARG A 63 13.95 5.07 -9.14
CA ARG A 63 14.40 4.10 -10.16
C ARG A 63 15.82 3.60 -9.87
N ILE A 64 16.72 4.48 -9.48
CA ILE A 64 18.10 4.12 -9.09
C ILE A 64 18.11 3.21 -7.86
N LEU A 65 17.34 3.56 -6.82
CA LEU A 65 17.23 2.74 -5.62
C LEU A 65 16.62 1.37 -5.92
N LYS A 66 15.66 1.30 -6.83
CA LYS A 66 15.10 0.03 -7.29
C LYS A 66 16.14 -0.83 -7.99
N LEU A 67 16.85 -0.27 -8.97
CA LEU A 67 17.93 -0.98 -9.69
C LEU A 67 19.03 -1.44 -8.73
N HIS A 68 19.43 -0.59 -7.78
CA HIS A 68 20.38 -0.96 -6.73
C HIS A 68 19.89 -2.16 -5.94
N SER A 69 18.63 -2.14 -5.48
CA SER A 69 18.03 -3.28 -4.76
C SER A 69 17.97 -4.55 -5.61
N GLU A 70 17.65 -4.43 -6.89
CA GLU A 70 17.63 -5.55 -7.84
C GLU A 70 19.02 -6.19 -7.97
N VAL A 71 20.08 -5.38 -8.12
CA VAL A 71 21.47 -5.87 -8.18
C VAL A 71 21.84 -6.59 -6.88
N PHE A 72 21.59 -5.99 -5.73
CA PHE A 72 21.91 -6.60 -4.44
C PHE A 72 21.11 -7.89 -4.19
N ASN A 73 19.84 -7.90 -4.55
CA ASN A 73 19.03 -9.11 -4.47
C ASN A 73 19.55 -10.21 -5.40
N THR A 74 19.96 -9.87 -6.61
CA THR A 74 20.52 -10.82 -7.57
C THR A 74 21.85 -11.41 -7.10
N LEU A 75 22.73 -10.58 -6.54
CA LEU A 75 24.05 -11.01 -6.10
C LEU A 75 24.06 -11.69 -4.73
N ARG A 76 23.14 -11.32 -3.85
CA ARG A 76 23.06 -11.83 -2.47
C ARG A 76 22.01 -12.94 -2.28
N LYS A 77 21.30 -13.35 -3.34
CA LYS A 77 20.25 -14.36 -3.20
C LYS A 77 20.79 -15.57 -2.43
N PRO A 78 20.46 -15.74 -1.13
CA PRO A 78 20.35 -17.09 -0.63
C PRO A 78 19.31 -17.76 -1.53
N GLN A 79 19.53 -18.98 -1.92
CA GLN A 79 18.51 -19.77 -2.59
C GLN A 79 17.39 -20.02 -1.55
N MET A 80 16.52 -19.03 -1.39
CA MET A 80 15.35 -19.19 -0.54
C MET A 80 14.44 -20.20 -1.21
N VAL A 81 14.28 -21.32 -0.57
CA VAL A 81 13.42 -22.43 -0.99
C VAL A 81 12.34 -22.60 0.06
N GLY A 82 11.12 -22.76 -0.33
CA GLY A 82 10.02 -23.02 0.60
C GLY A 82 8.67 -22.65 0.02
N THR A 83 7.64 -22.73 0.84
CA THR A 83 6.28 -22.36 0.47
C THR A 83 5.84 -21.18 1.34
N VAL A 84 5.20 -20.19 0.72
CA VAL A 84 4.56 -19.05 1.39
C VAL A 84 3.05 -19.14 1.17
N LYS A 85 2.28 -19.17 2.26
CA LYS A 85 0.82 -19.27 2.23
C LYS A 85 0.19 -17.91 2.45
N ILE A 86 -0.53 -17.42 1.44
CA ILE A 86 -1.19 -16.11 1.46
C ILE A 86 -2.70 -16.30 1.47
N GLY A 87 -3.38 -15.72 2.45
CA GLY A 87 -4.85 -15.61 2.47
C GLY A 87 -5.31 -14.23 1.98
N SER A 88 -6.29 -14.21 1.09
CA SER A 88 -6.86 -12.95 0.58
C SER A 88 -8.27 -13.16 0.01
N PRO A 89 -9.17 -12.16 0.11
CA PRO A 89 -10.44 -12.18 -0.58
C PRO A 89 -10.27 -12.22 -2.11
N ASP A 90 -11.22 -12.83 -2.80
CA ASP A 90 -11.20 -13.06 -4.24
C ASP A 90 -10.96 -11.80 -5.07
N ASP A 91 -11.59 -10.71 -4.71
CA ASP A 91 -11.48 -9.43 -5.40
C ASP A 91 -10.04 -8.87 -5.38
N TYR A 92 -9.31 -9.03 -4.28
CA TYR A 92 -7.90 -8.66 -4.20
C TYR A 92 -7.00 -9.64 -4.95
N VAL A 93 -7.30 -10.94 -4.85
CA VAL A 93 -6.58 -11.99 -5.59
C VAL A 93 -6.65 -11.71 -7.08
N MET A 94 -7.85 -11.49 -7.61
CA MET A 94 -8.04 -11.28 -9.05
C MET A 94 -7.43 -9.98 -9.56
N ARG A 95 -7.48 -8.91 -8.76
CA ARG A 95 -7.12 -7.57 -9.21
C ARG A 95 -5.66 -7.19 -8.98
N PHE A 96 -5.08 -7.58 -7.85
CA PHE A 96 -3.78 -7.06 -7.41
C PHE A 96 -2.68 -8.12 -7.36
N LEU A 97 -2.98 -9.33 -6.91
CA LEU A 97 -1.97 -10.36 -6.71
C LEU A 97 -1.26 -10.83 -7.99
N PRO A 98 -1.88 -10.97 -9.16
CA PRO A 98 -1.17 -11.50 -10.34
C PRO A 98 0.08 -10.69 -10.69
N GLY A 99 -0.01 -9.37 -10.69
CA GLY A 99 1.14 -8.49 -10.99
C GLY A 99 2.20 -8.50 -9.88
N VAL A 100 1.83 -8.73 -8.65
CA VAL A 100 2.77 -8.84 -7.52
C VAL A 100 3.47 -10.19 -7.55
N LEU A 101 2.73 -11.28 -7.72
CA LEU A 101 3.25 -12.64 -7.75
C LEU A 101 4.17 -12.88 -8.95
N MET A 102 3.83 -12.34 -10.11
CA MET A 102 4.69 -12.41 -11.29
C MET A 102 6.08 -11.81 -11.01
N ARG A 103 6.14 -10.65 -10.38
CA ARG A 103 7.41 -10.02 -10.00
C ARG A 103 8.14 -10.79 -8.90
N PHE A 104 7.39 -11.27 -7.91
CA PHE A 104 7.94 -12.08 -6.82
C PHE A 104 8.58 -13.37 -7.34
N ALA A 105 7.91 -14.09 -8.25
CA ALA A 105 8.43 -15.32 -8.84
C ALA A 105 9.71 -15.09 -9.69
N GLN A 106 9.84 -13.91 -10.34
CA GLN A 106 11.08 -13.53 -11.01
C GLN A 106 12.25 -13.35 -10.03
N ASP A 107 11.94 -12.77 -8.86
CA ASP A 107 12.94 -12.49 -7.83
C ASP A 107 13.26 -13.72 -6.97
N TYR A 108 12.29 -14.59 -6.74
CA TYR A 108 12.38 -15.77 -5.86
C TYR A 108 11.82 -17.03 -6.54
N PRO A 109 12.49 -17.55 -7.58
CA PRO A 109 11.96 -18.65 -8.42
C PRO A 109 11.84 -20.00 -7.72
N LEU A 110 12.43 -20.16 -6.53
CA LEU A 110 12.39 -21.39 -5.73
C LEU A 110 11.43 -21.31 -4.55
N ILE A 111 10.64 -20.24 -4.46
CA ILE A 111 9.57 -20.11 -3.47
C ILE A 111 8.24 -20.40 -4.15
N ASP A 112 7.56 -21.42 -3.68
CA ASP A 112 6.17 -21.70 -4.05
C ASP A 112 5.23 -20.77 -3.28
N VAL A 113 4.23 -20.22 -3.95
CA VAL A 113 3.21 -19.38 -3.32
C VAL A 113 1.86 -20.06 -3.43
N GLU A 114 1.29 -20.41 -2.29
CA GLU A 114 -0.08 -20.91 -2.18
C GLU A 114 -1.02 -19.73 -1.83
N VAL A 115 -2.07 -19.55 -2.63
CA VAL A 115 -3.06 -18.49 -2.39
C VAL A 115 -4.39 -19.11 -1.98
N HIS A 116 -4.85 -18.76 -0.79
CA HIS A 116 -6.13 -19.19 -0.23
C HIS A 116 -7.16 -18.07 -0.36
N CYS A 117 -8.21 -18.32 -1.14
CA CYS A 117 -9.27 -17.34 -1.41
C CYS A 117 -10.46 -17.60 -0.48
N GLU A 118 -10.61 -16.76 0.53
CA GLU A 118 -11.67 -16.86 1.53
C GLU A 118 -12.14 -15.47 1.96
N PRO A 119 -13.37 -15.32 2.49
CA PRO A 119 -13.83 -14.06 3.08
C PRO A 119 -12.92 -13.58 4.22
N SER A 120 -12.76 -12.26 4.36
CA SER A 120 -11.91 -11.67 5.40
C SER A 120 -12.25 -12.14 6.82
N SER A 121 -13.52 -12.44 7.10
CA SER A 121 -13.97 -12.98 8.40
C SER A 121 -13.41 -14.36 8.72
N GLN A 122 -13.26 -15.22 7.71
CA GLN A 122 -12.70 -16.56 7.83
C GLN A 122 -11.17 -16.50 7.89
N LEU A 123 -10.55 -15.69 7.02
CA LEU A 123 -9.10 -15.50 7.00
C LEU A 123 -8.54 -15.02 8.33
N LEU A 124 -9.25 -14.15 9.05
CA LEU A 124 -8.84 -13.66 10.37
C LEU A 124 -8.81 -14.74 11.46
N GLN A 125 -9.44 -15.89 11.23
CA GLN A 125 -9.46 -17.03 12.16
C GLN A 125 -8.39 -18.09 11.80
N ARG A 126 -7.72 -17.95 10.66
CA ARG A 126 -6.69 -18.87 10.20
C ARG A 126 -5.35 -18.58 10.88
N ASN A 127 -4.68 -19.65 11.33
CA ASN A 127 -3.36 -19.58 11.96
C ASN A 127 -2.26 -20.30 11.16
N ASP A 128 -2.64 -20.82 10.00
CA ASP A 128 -1.76 -21.62 9.12
C ASP A 128 -1.31 -20.85 7.88
N LEU A 129 -1.61 -19.53 7.84
CA LEU A 129 -1.20 -18.62 6.78
C LEU A 129 0.00 -17.77 7.25
N ASP A 130 0.97 -17.58 6.36
CA ASP A 130 2.13 -16.71 6.63
C ASP A 130 1.79 -15.23 6.47
N LEU A 131 0.89 -14.92 5.55
CA LEU A 131 0.42 -13.57 5.26
C LEU A 131 -1.08 -13.58 5.01
N THR A 132 -1.78 -12.62 5.60
CA THR A 132 -3.22 -12.45 5.38
C THR A 132 -3.54 -11.02 4.96
N ILE A 133 -4.21 -10.87 3.82
CA ILE A 133 -4.74 -9.59 3.32
C ILE A 133 -6.24 -9.60 3.58
N VAL A 134 -6.74 -8.62 4.30
CA VAL A 134 -8.17 -8.56 4.68
C VAL A 134 -8.73 -7.16 4.54
N THR A 135 -10.01 -7.06 4.26
CA THR A 135 -10.78 -5.83 4.43
C THR A 135 -11.28 -5.72 5.86
N ARG A 136 -11.08 -4.58 6.49
CA ARG A 136 -11.51 -4.35 7.87
C ARG A 136 -12.04 -2.94 8.08
N GLN A 137 -12.80 -2.78 9.16
CA GLN A 137 -13.30 -1.48 9.59
C GLN A 137 -12.18 -0.61 10.19
N PRO A 138 -12.26 0.73 10.07
CA PRO A 138 -11.40 1.64 10.82
C PRO A 138 -11.51 1.37 12.35
N GLY A 139 -10.40 1.56 13.05
CA GLY A 139 -10.35 1.36 14.51
C GLY A 139 -9.86 0.00 14.98
N ASN A 140 -9.68 -0.96 14.09
CA ASN A 140 -8.99 -2.22 14.42
C ASN A 140 -7.54 -2.15 13.89
N GLU A 141 -6.57 -1.91 14.76
CA GLU A 141 -5.17 -1.60 14.39
C GLU A 141 -4.26 -2.85 14.23
N ILE A 142 -4.82 -4.01 13.98
CA ILE A 142 -4.02 -5.21 13.74
C ILE A 142 -3.45 -5.21 12.31
N GLY A 143 -2.14 -5.34 12.18
CA GLY A 143 -1.43 -5.40 10.89
C GLY A 143 -1.19 -4.03 10.26
N GLN A 144 -0.65 -4.02 9.05
CA GLN A 144 -0.31 -2.82 8.30
C GLN A 144 -1.47 -2.40 7.38
N LEU A 145 -1.85 -1.12 7.41
CA LEU A 145 -2.79 -0.56 6.45
C LEU A 145 -2.12 -0.46 5.07
N LEU A 146 -2.69 -1.13 4.07
CA LEU A 146 -2.20 -1.07 2.69
C LEU A 146 -2.86 0.06 1.89
N ARG A 147 -4.18 0.19 2.01
CA ARG A 147 -4.94 1.27 1.36
C ARG A 147 -6.33 1.44 1.98
N HIS A 148 -6.95 2.59 1.72
CA HIS A 148 -8.36 2.83 1.99
C HIS A 148 -9.20 2.51 0.76
N GLU A 149 -10.25 1.69 0.92
CA GLU A 149 -11.23 1.39 -0.11
C GLU A 149 -12.52 2.17 0.14
N ARG A 150 -13.08 2.70 -0.92
CA ARG A 150 -14.38 3.39 -0.88
C ARG A 150 -15.46 2.44 -1.37
N PHE A 151 -16.50 2.25 -0.57
CA PHE A 151 -17.70 1.53 -0.96
C PHE A 151 -18.73 2.51 -1.48
N VAL A 152 -19.39 2.16 -2.56
CA VAL A 152 -20.40 2.98 -3.20
C VAL A 152 -21.66 2.16 -3.50
N TRP A 153 -22.80 2.79 -3.41
CA TRP A 153 -24.06 2.25 -3.91
C TRP A 153 -24.11 2.41 -5.42
N MET A 154 -24.62 1.41 -6.11
CA MET A 154 -24.80 1.45 -7.55
C MET A 154 -26.20 1.02 -7.91
N VAL A 155 -26.73 1.65 -8.95
CA VAL A 155 -27.99 1.28 -9.60
C VAL A 155 -27.72 1.21 -11.11
N ALA A 156 -28.42 0.34 -11.83
CA ALA A 156 -28.28 0.25 -13.27
C ALA A 156 -28.76 1.56 -13.95
N GLN A 157 -28.05 1.97 -14.98
CA GLN A 157 -28.37 3.20 -15.74
C GLN A 157 -29.82 3.12 -16.28
N GLY A 158 -30.58 4.19 -16.06
CA GLY A 158 -31.99 4.29 -16.51
C GLY A 158 -33.00 3.65 -15.55
N PHE A 159 -32.57 3.20 -14.38
CA PHE A 159 -33.46 2.65 -13.34
C PHE A 159 -33.44 3.51 -12.09
N SER A 160 -34.62 3.70 -11.47
CA SER A 160 -34.80 4.42 -10.20
C SER A 160 -35.05 3.45 -9.04
N THR A 161 -34.41 2.29 -9.04
CA THR A 161 -34.60 1.25 -8.02
C THR A 161 -34.33 1.76 -6.60
N HIS A 162 -33.41 2.72 -6.48
CA HIS A 162 -33.05 3.35 -5.20
C HIS A 162 -34.16 4.23 -4.59
N GLU A 163 -35.22 4.54 -5.35
CA GLU A 163 -36.39 5.32 -4.88
C GLU A 163 -37.54 4.41 -4.39
N GLN A 164 -37.43 3.11 -4.59
CA GLN A 164 -38.51 2.16 -4.21
C GLN A 164 -38.54 1.90 -2.70
N THR A 165 -39.72 1.63 -2.19
CA THR A 165 -39.97 1.24 -0.80
C THR A 165 -40.88 0.00 -0.79
N PRO A 166 -40.44 -1.16 -0.24
CA PRO A 166 -39.12 -1.42 0.33
C PRO A 166 -37.98 -1.37 -0.72
N LEU A 167 -36.78 -0.96 -0.31
CA LEU A 167 -35.62 -0.84 -1.19
C LEU A 167 -35.10 -2.24 -1.57
N PRO A 168 -35.15 -2.62 -2.86
CA PRO A 168 -34.59 -3.90 -3.30
C PRO A 168 -33.06 -3.83 -3.36
N LEU A 169 -32.39 -4.77 -2.72
CA LEU A 169 -30.95 -4.80 -2.60
C LEU A 169 -30.35 -6.11 -3.13
N ALA A 170 -29.32 -6.00 -3.96
CA ALA A 170 -28.40 -7.08 -4.25
C ALA A 170 -27.20 -6.96 -3.30
N MET A 171 -27.02 -7.94 -2.42
CA MET A 171 -26.06 -7.90 -1.33
C MET A 171 -25.15 -9.13 -1.35
N PHE A 172 -23.97 -8.98 -0.77
CA PHE A 172 -23.12 -10.11 -0.45
C PHE A 172 -23.79 -11.06 0.55
N ASN A 173 -23.25 -12.27 0.69
CA ASN A 173 -23.71 -13.24 1.67
C ASN A 173 -23.55 -12.73 3.12
N THR A 174 -24.11 -13.45 4.07
CA THR A 174 -24.15 -13.04 5.49
C THR A 174 -22.79 -12.94 6.15
N ASP A 175 -21.77 -13.65 5.64
CA ASP A 175 -20.43 -13.71 6.22
C ASP A 175 -19.52 -12.57 5.75
N CYS A 176 -20.01 -11.71 4.85
CA CYS A 176 -19.25 -10.60 4.31
C CYS A 176 -19.42 -9.34 5.17
N PHE A 177 -18.34 -8.77 5.65
CA PHE A 177 -18.34 -7.49 6.38
C PHE A 177 -19.01 -6.35 5.59
N CYS A 178 -18.83 -6.33 4.27
CA CYS A 178 -19.44 -5.31 3.41
C CYS A 178 -20.96 -5.30 3.49
N ARG A 179 -21.59 -6.48 3.65
CA ARG A 179 -23.03 -6.57 3.88
C ARG A 179 -23.45 -5.89 5.18
N THR A 180 -22.76 -6.21 6.27
CA THR A 180 -23.04 -5.61 7.59
C THR A 180 -22.87 -4.09 7.55
N TRP A 181 -21.81 -3.58 6.94
CA TRP A 181 -21.59 -2.14 6.82
C TRP A 181 -22.64 -1.45 5.97
N ALA A 182 -23.06 -2.08 4.88
CA ALA A 182 -24.10 -1.55 4.01
C ALA A 182 -25.46 -1.50 4.71
N CYS A 183 -25.86 -2.57 5.41
CA CYS A 183 -27.09 -2.58 6.21
C CYS A 183 -27.06 -1.51 7.30
N ASN A 184 -25.97 -1.42 8.07
CA ASN A 184 -25.84 -0.39 9.10
C ASN A 184 -25.94 1.04 8.52
N ALA A 185 -25.38 1.28 7.32
CA ALA A 185 -25.48 2.58 6.68
C ALA A 185 -26.90 2.93 6.25
N LEU A 186 -27.73 1.95 5.87
CA LEU A 186 -29.15 2.14 5.55
C LEU A 186 -30.00 2.33 6.81
N ASP A 187 -29.72 1.56 7.86
CA ASP A 187 -30.43 1.68 9.16
C ASP A 187 -30.24 3.07 9.76
N ILE A 188 -29.04 3.65 9.66
CA ILE A 188 -28.77 5.03 10.11
C ILE A 188 -29.64 6.04 9.34
N GLN A 189 -29.94 5.77 8.06
CA GLN A 189 -30.76 6.62 7.21
C GLN A 189 -32.28 6.27 7.27
N GLN A 190 -32.68 5.32 8.10
CA GLN A 190 -34.05 4.82 8.22
C GLN A 190 -34.63 4.33 6.87
N ARG A 191 -33.85 3.63 6.10
CA ARG A 191 -34.20 3.10 4.78
C ARG A 191 -34.16 1.59 4.71
#